data_d79d0d5b40bce630c54036ee78b592b0
#
_entry.id   d79d0d5b40bce630c54036ee78b592b0
#
_cell.length_a   1.000
_cell.length_b   1.000
_cell.length_c   1.000
_cell.angle_alpha   90.00
_cell.angle_beta   90.00
_cell.angle_gamma   90.00
#
_symmetry.space_group_name_H-M   'P 1'
#
loop_
_entity.id
_entity.type
_entity.pdbx_description
1 polymer ?
#
loop_
_entity_poly.entity_id
_entity_poly.type
_entity_poly.pdbx_seq_one_letter_code
_entity_poly.pdbx_strand_id
1 'polypeptide(L)'
;MGSVGAFAFVGKPALGFSISFSQPIFVSNCKAMKITKEQVKQALETISAPGEGGNLIESGAVTNIQIFGGEIDLNIELANPSLQARKKVEVSILKTLHEQVYEKAKININVAIKKAPVQEPIKGQPVPGIDSIIAISSGKGGVGKSTVTANLAVSLAQMGCKVGILDADIYGPSIPMMFDMEGARPLSIQVDGASKMEPIENYGVKVLSIGFFIKPEQAVIWRGPMATKALNQLIFDAAWGELDFLLIDLPPGTGDIHLSIVQALPLNGAVVVSTPQSVALADARKGIAMFQQDNINVPILGVVENMAYFTPAELPDHKYYIFGERGAEYLAADKDVPFLGALPLIQSVREAADVGRPAALQENTAVRETIDQTARNMVEELIRRNDNLPPTKVVEITNMVGCSAVKK
;
A
#
# COMPACT_ATOMS: atom_id res chain seq x y z
N MET A 1 -48.77 -14.75 39.84
CA MET A 1 -49.55 -13.52 40.05
C MET A 1 -48.93 -12.48 39.15
N GLY A 2 -49.40 -11.97 38.12
CA GLY A 2 -50.58 -11.68 37.35
C GLY A 2 -50.10 -11.32 35.96
N SER A 3 -50.56 -11.85 34.94
CA SER A 3 -51.71 -11.65 34.03
C SER A 3 -51.49 -10.48 33.08
N VAL A 4 -51.22 -10.79 31.77
CA VAL A 4 -52.12 -10.82 30.62
C VAL A 4 -52.72 -9.45 30.24
N GLY A 5 -52.57 -9.09 28.99
CA GLY A 5 -53.31 -7.99 28.35
C GLY A 5 -53.09 -8.01 26.82
N ALA A 6 -53.82 -8.90 26.14
CA ALA A 6 -54.02 -8.85 24.69
C ALA A 6 -55.14 -7.84 24.37
N PHE A 7 -55.01 -7.09 23.29
CA PHE A 7 -56.13 -6.38 22.67
C PHE A 7 -56.17 -6.70 21.19
N ALA A 8 -57.21 -7.48 20.84
CA ALA A 8 -57.69 -7.66 19.49
C ALA A 8 -58.72 -6.57 19.16
N PHE A 9 -58.74 -6.06 17.95
CA PHE A 9 -59.88 -5.35 17.40
C PHE A 9 -60.28 -5.93 16.05
N VAL A 10 -61.51 -6.43 16.08
CA VAL A 10 -62.29 -6.94 14.95
C VAL A 10 -63.13 -5.79 14.40
N GLY A 11 -63.30 -5.70 13.11
CA GLY A 11 -64.28 -4.82 12.49
C GLY A 11 -64.35 -4.98 10.97
N LYS A 12 -65.30 -5.75 10.51
CA LYS A 12 -65.86 -5.85 9.14
C LYS A 12 -67.00 -4.84 8.98
N PRO A 13 -67.71 -4.77 7.83
CA PRO A 13 -67.39 -4.71 6.40
C PRO A 13 -68.20 -3.63 5.64
N ALA A 14 -68.12 -3.73 4.30
CA ALA A 14 -69.14 -3.35 3.31
C ALA A 14 -68.99 -2.03 2.56
N LEU A 15 -68.86 -2.05 1.29
CA LEU A 15 -69.94 -1.96 0.29
C LEU A 15 -69.33 -1.84 -1.11
N GLY A 16 -69.83 -2.67 -1.99
CA GLY A 16 -69.46 -2.77 -3.37
C GLY A 16 -70.02 -1.64 -4.24
N PHE A 17 -69.31 -1.38 -5.32
CA PHE A 17 -69.89 -0.83 -6.54
C PHE A 17 -69.23 -1.52 -7.74
N SER A 18 -70.03 -2.31 -8.41
CA SER A 18 -69.76 -2.82 -9.75
C SER A 18 -70.00 -1.69 -10.75
N ILE A 19 -69.01 -1.40 -11.56
CA ILE A 19 -69.23 -0.74 -12.85
C ILE A 19 -68.47 -1.53 -13.91
N SER A 20 -69.24 -2.25 -14.69
CA SER A 20 -68.87 -2.88 -15.95
C SER A 20 -68.74 -1.78 -17.01
N PHE A 21 -67.52 -1.71 -17.63
CA PHE A 21 -67.43 -1.09 -18.96
C PHE A 21 -66.50 -1.95 -19.81
N SER A 22 -67.09 -2.67 -20.70
CA SER A 22 -66.47 -3.30 -21.85
C SER A 22 -66.18 -2.24 -22.91
N GLN A 23 -64.92 -2.15 -23.34
CA GLN A 23 -64.55 -2.05 -24.76
C GLN A 23 -63.01 -2.10 -24.91
N PRO A 24 -62.46 -2.76 -25.94
CA PRO A 24 -61.06 -3.00 -26.08
C PRO A 24 -60.36 -1.77 -26.66
N ILE A 25 -59.45 -1.19 -25.91
CA ILE A 25 -58.54 -0.20 -26.45
C ILE A 25 -57.39 -0.97 -27.09
N PHE A 26 -57.20 -0.74 -28.37
CA PHE A 26 -56.07 -1.14 -29.18
C PHE A 26 -54.76 -0.85 -28.45
N VAL A 27 -54.12 -1.87 -27.92
CA VAL A 27 -52.71 -1.77 -27.50
C VAL A 27 -51.90 -1.89 -28.75
N SER A 28 -51.50 -0.75 -29.30
CA SER A 28 -50.45 -0.65 -30.30
C SER A 28 -49.20 -1.34 -29.73
N ASN A 29 -48.78 -2.37 -30.42
CA ASN A 29 -47.61 -3.18 -30.16
C ASN A 29 -46.34 -2.33 -30.36
N CYS A 30 -46.00 -1.47 -29.40
CA CYS A 30 -44.69 -0.87 -29.30
C CYS A 30 -43.73 -1.95 -28.77
N LYS A 31 -43.14 -2.77 -29.66
CA LYS A 31 -41.94 -3.52 -29.37
C LYS A 31 -40.91 -2.53 -28.91
N ALA A 32 -40.71 -2.36 -27.62
CA ALA A 32 -39.54 -1.66 -27.06
C ALA A 32 -38.30 -2.40 -27.57
N MET A 33 -37.64 -1.84 -28.59
CA MET A 33 -36.36 -2.32 -29.05
C MET A 33 -35.37 -2.14 -27.90
N LYS A 34 -34.95 -3.26 -27.28
CA LYS A 34 -33.91 -3.26 -26.23
C LYS A 34 -32.58 -3.01 -26.91
N ILE A 35 -32.01 -1.82 -26.70
CA ILE A 35 -30.63 -1.53 -27.07
C ILE A 35 -29.72 -2.42 -26.19
N THR A 36 -28.78 -3.13 -26.78
CA THR A 36 -27.83 -4.00 -26.07
C THR A 36 -26.40 -3.42 -26.11
N LYS A 37 -25.59 -3.76 -25.10
CA LYS A 37 -24.18 -3.33 -25.06
C LYS A 37 -23.38 -3.87 -26.25
N GLU A 38 -23.72 -5.07 -26.73
CA GLU A 38 -23.09 -5.71 -27.88
C GLU A 38 -23.32 -4.92 -29.17
N GLN A 39 -24.56 -4.44 -29.39
CA GLN A 39 -24.88 -3.60 -30.54
C GLN A 39 -24.12 -2.26 -30.52
N VAL A 40 -24.02 -1.64 -29.34
CA VAL A 40 -23.25 -0.41 -29.14
C VAL A 40 -21.77 -0.64 -29.40
N LYS A 41 -21.19 -1.75 -28.89
CA LYS A 41 -19.78 -2.09 -29.13
C LYS A 41 -19.48 -2.31 -30.61
N GLN A 42 -20.29 -3.10 -31.30
CA GLN A 42 -20.14 -3.37 -32.74
C GLN A 42 -20.19 -2.06 -33.57
N ALA A 43 -21.09 -1.17 -33.23
CA ALA A 43 -21.15 0.14 -33.88
C ALA A 43 -19.87 0.98 -33.62
N LEU A 44 -19.31 0.95 -32.41
CA LEU A 44 -18.09 1.66 -32.04
C LEU A 44 -16.81 1.07 -32.65
N GLU A 45 -16.81 -0.21 -33.02
CA GLU A 45 -15.70 -0.87 -33.74
C GLU A 45 -15.47 -0.30 -35.15
N THR A 46 -16.49 0.34 -35.75
CA THR A 46 -16.37 0.96 -37.06
C THR A 46 -15.69 2.33 -37.02
N ILE A 47 -15.45 2.89 -35.84
CA ILE A 47 -14.92 4.25 -35.66
C ILE A 47 -13.44 4.18 -35.30
N SER A 48 -12.58 4.84 -36.08
CA SER A 48 -11.14 4.91 -35.81
C SER A 48 -10.81 5.79 -34.61
N ALA A 49 -9.86 5.37 -33.76
CA ALA A 49 -9.35 6.14 -32.64
C ALA A 49 -8.22 7.07 -33.10
N PRO A 50 -8.39 8.40 -33.05
CA PRO A 50 -7.37 9.32 -33.54
C PRO A 50 -6.12 9.28 -32.66
N GLY A 51 -4.99 8.89 -33.24
CA GLY A 51 -3.67 8.90 -32.58
C GLY A 51 -3.26 7.59 -31.88
N GLU A 52 -4.10 6.53 -31.87
CA GLU A 52 -3.78 5.27 -31.20
C GLU A 52 -3.65 4.07 -32.15
N GLY A 53 -3.99 4.21 -33.44
CA GLY A 53 -3.99 3.10 -34.42
C GLY A 53 -5.02 2.02 -34.06
N GLY A 54 -6.01 1.81 -34.94
CA GLY A 54 -7.13 0.88 -34.69
C GLY A 54 -8.45 1.60 -34.42
N ASN A 55 -9.46 0.84 -33.98
CA ASN A 55 -10.80 1.37 -33.67
C ASN A 55 -10.93 1.76 -32.19
N LEU A 56 -12.07 2.39 -31.82
CA LEU A 56 -12.32 2.86 -30.44
C LEU A 56 -12.39 1.72 -29.40
N ILE A 57 -12.73 0.51 -29.80
CA ILE A 57 -12.81 -0.65 -28.90
C ILE A 57 -11.42 -1.30 -28.77
N GLU A 58 -10.72 -1.56 -29.87
CA GLU A 58 -9.38 -2.18 -29.86
C GLU A 58 -8.33 -1.31 -29.15
N SER A 59 -8.42 0.01 -29.30
CA SER A 59 -7.52 0.96 -28.61
C SER A 59 -7.79 1.10 -27.11
N GLY A 60 -8.90 0.49 -26.61
CA GLY A 60 -9.32 0.66 -25.21
C GLY A 60 -9.77 2.08 -24.89
N ALA A 61 -10.08 2.90 -25.89
CA ALA A 61 -10.55 4.27 -25.70
C ALA A 61 -11.92 4.33 -25.03
N VAL A 62 -12.78 3.32 -25.17
CA VAL A 62 -14.08 3.24 -24.52
C VAL A 62 -13.93 2.63 -23.14
N THR A 63 -14.04 3.47 -22.10
CA THR A 63 -13.87 3.04 -20.71
C THR A 63 -15.16 2.57 -20.07
N ASN A 64 -16.31 3.10 -20.49
CA ASN A 64 -17.60 2.68 -19.92
C ASN A 64 -18.73 2.84 -20.94
N ILE A 65 -19.68 1.89 -20.92
CA ILE A 65 -20.94 1.90 -21.69
C ILE A 65 -22.09 1.58 -20.73
N GLN A 66 -22.98 2.54 -20.53
CA GLN A 66 -24.19 2.34 -19.73
C GLN A 66 -25.43 2.61 -20.61
N ILE A 67 -26.46 1.78 -20.46
CA ILE A 67 -27.69 1.86 -21.25
C ILE A 67 -28.87 1.82 -20.29
N PHE A 68 -29.69 2.88 -20.32
CA PHE A 68 -30.90 3.00 -19.54
C PHE A 68 -32.10 3.29 -20.47
N GLY A 69 -32.83 2.23 -20.80
CA GLY A 69 -33.99 2.35 -21.72
C GLY A 69 -33.55 2.81 -23.12
N GLY A 70 -33.83 4.04 -23.50
CA GLY A 70 -33.43 4.66 -24.76
C GLY A 70 -32.24 5.63 -24.65
N GLU A 71 -31.59 5.71 -23.48
CA GLU A 71 -30.40 6.54 -23.25
C GLU A 71 -29.13 5.70 -23.24
N ILE A 72 -28.06 6.20 -23.86
CA ILE A 72 -26.74 5.59 -23.95
C ILE A 72 -25.73 6.56 -23.39
N ASP A 73 -25.05 6.21 -22.28
CA ASP A 73 -23.97 6.99 -21.69
C ASP A 73 -22.64 6.33 -22.02
N LEU A 74 -21.73 7.10 -22.64
CA LEU A 74 -20.41 6.66 -23.07
C LEU A 74 -19.30 7.51 -22.44
N ASN A 75 -18.34 6.86 -21.80
CA ASN A 75 -17.11 7.49 -21.37
C ASN A 75 -15.96 7.03 -22.29
N ILE A 76 -15.26 7.98 -22.87
CA ILE A 76 -14.20 7.75 -23.86
C ILE A 76 -12.97 8.54 -23.45
N GLU A 77 -11.81 7.88 -23.47
CA GLU A 77 -10.51 8.49 -23.23
C GLU A 77 -9.68 8.43 -24.51
N LEU A 78 -9.29 9.60 -25.02
CA LEU A 78 -8.48 9.70 -26.25
C LEU A 78 -7.05 10.17 -25.93
N ALA A 79 -6.06 9.58 -26.57
CA ALA A 79 -4.66 9.99 -26.47
C ALA A 79 -4.41 11.35 -27.13
N ASN A 80 -5.17 11.69 -28.18
CA ASN A 80 -5.02 12.96 -28.87
C ASN A 80 -5.73 14.12 -28.14
N PRO A 81 -4.99 15.12 -27.61
CA PRO A 81 -5.58 16.22 -26.85
C PRO A 81 -6.30 17.28 -27.72
N SER A 82 -6.22 17.17 -29.04
CA SER A 82 -6.78 18.16 -29.96
C SER A 82 -8.31 18.28 -29.84
N LEU A 83 -8.81 19.50 -29.70
CA LEU A 83 -10.25 19.76 -29.64
C LEU A 83 -10.97 19.29 -30.93
N GLN A 84 -10.29 19.39 -32.08
CA GLN A 84 -10.81 18.92 -33.36
C GLN A 84 -10.96 17.41 -33.40
N ALA A 85 -9.97 16.66 -32.88
CA ALA A 85 -10.03 15.20 -32.80
C ALA A 85 -11.19 14.73 -31.91
N ARG A 86 -11.38 15.35 -30.76
CA ARG A 86 -12.50 15.05 -29.86
C ARG A 86 -13.85 15.29 -30.52
N LYS A 87 -14.07 16.48 -31.09
CA LYS A 87 -15.32 16.79 -31.77
C LYS A 87 -15.58 15.86 -32.95
N LYS A 88 -14.55 15.48 -33.70
CA LYS A 88 -14.68 14.53 -34.82
C LYS A 88 -15.14 13.16 -34.33
N VAL A 89 -14.56 12.64 -33.24
CA VAL A 89 -14.95 11.36 -32.64
C VAL A 89 -16.38 11.44 -32.10
N GLU A 90 -16.71 12.47 -31.36
CA GLU A 90 -18.05 12.71 -30.80
C GLU A 90 -19.14 12.71 -31.90
N VAL A 91 -18.91 13.46 -32.98
CA VAL A 91 -19.82 13.50 -34.13
C VAL A 91 -19.92 12.14 -34.82
N SER A 92 -18.79 11.43 -34.99
CA SER A 92 -18.80 10.10 -35.60
C SER A 92 -19.58 9.09 -34.77
N ILE A 93 -19.44 9.12 -33.44
CA ILE A 93 -20.16 8.24 -32.52
C ILE A 93 -21.67 8.53 -32.58
N LEU A 94 -22.07 9.81 -32.48
CA LEU A 94 -23.48 10.20 -32.57
C LEU A 94 -24.10 9.72 -33.87
N LYS A 95 -23.41 9.94 -34.99
CA LYS A 95 -23.90 9.51 -36.31
C LYS A 95 -24.04 8.00 -36.39
N THR A 96 -22.99 7.26 -36.04
CA THR A 96 -22.98 5.78 -36.15
C THR A 96 -24.02 5.11 -35.22
N LEU A 97 -24.16 5.58 -34.00
CA LEU A 97 -25.15 5.03 -33.07
C LEU A 97 -26.60 5.35 -33.46
N HIS A 98 -26.88 6.53 -34.01
CA HIS A 98 -28.20 6.85 -34.54
C HIS A 98 -28.53 6.04 -35.81
N GLU A 99 -27.56 5.80 -36.69
CA GLU A 99 -27.76 5.04 -37.92
C GLU A 99 -27.83 3.53 -37.70
N GLN A 100 -27.01 2.96 -36.79
CA GLN A 100 -26.86 1.51 -36.67
C GLN A 100 -27.54 0.89 -35.45
N VAL A 101 -27.81 1.69 -34.38
CA VAL A 101 -28.38 1.17 -33.13
C VAL A 101 -29.81 1.65 -32.91
N TYR A 102 -30.03 2.96 -32.80
CA TYR A 102 -31.38 3.50 -32.62
C TYR A 102 -31.44 5.00 -32.96
N GLU A 103 -32.24 5.35 -33.97
CA GLU A 103 -32.36 6.72 -34.49
C GLU A 103 -32.79 7.76 -33.45
N LYS A 104 -33.59 7.36 -32.47
CA LYS A 104 -34.11 8.21 -31.40
C LYS A 104 -33.41 8.04 -30.06
N ALA A 105 -32.23 7.41 -30.03
CA ALA A 105 -31.46 7.24 -28.80
C ALA A 105 -30.98 8.61 -28.29
N LYS A 106 -31.12 8.84 -26.98
CA LYS A 106 -30.44 9.95 -26.33
C LYS A 106 -29.04 9.50 -25.95
N ILE A 107 -28.00 10.11 -26.55
CA ILE A 107 -26.63 9.69 -26.41
C ILE A 107 -25.87 10.79 -25.66
N ASN A 108 -25.33 10.45 -24.50
CA ASN A 108 -24.48 11.30 -23.71
C ASN A 108 -23.02 10.78 -23.86
N ILE A 109 -22.13 11.62 -24.38
CA ILE A 109 -20.73 11.25 -24.63
C ILE A 109 -19.86 12.15 -23.77
N ASN A 110 -19.07 11.54 -22.89
CA ASN A 110 -18.04 12.22 -22.12
C ASN A 110 -16.67 11.81 -22.70
N VAL A 111 -16.02 12.77 -23.40
CA VAL A 111 -14.71 12.56 -23.99
C VAL A 111 -13.64 13.22 -23.11
N ALA A 112 -12.89 12.40 -22.37
CA ALA A 112 -11.73 12.81 -21.60
C ALA A 112 -10.43 12.64 -22.44
N ILE A 113 -9.38 13.35 -22.06
CA ILE A 113 -8.05 13.08 -22.57
C ILE A 113 -7.47 11.94 -21.73
N LYS A 114 -6.99 10.88 -22.39
CA LYS A 114 -6.15 9.89 -21.75
C LYS A 114 -4.90 10.63 -21.25
N LYS A 115 -4.84 10.87 -19.96
CA LYS A 115 -3.63 11.44 -19.37
C LYS A 115 -2.54 10.41 -19.66
N ALA A 116 -1.56 10.80 -20.50
CA ALA A 116 -0.32 10.03 -20.57
C ALA A 116 0.13 9.80 -19.14
N PRO A 117 0.61 8.58 -18.76
CA PRO A 117 1.19 8.40 -17.44
C PRO A 117 2.19 9.53 -17.27
N VAL A 118 1.86 10.45 -16.37
CA VAL A 118 2.73 11.59 -16.09
C VAL A 118 4.00 10.95 -15.54
N GLN A 119 5.03 10.90 -16.36
CA GLN A 119 6.37 10.59 -15.87
C GLN A 119 6.76 11.79 -15.01
N GLU A 120 6.31 11.76 -13.75
CA GLU A 120 6.75 12.74 -12.78
C GLU A 120 8.28 12.64 -12.63
N PRO A 121 9.00 13.74 -12.50
CA PRO A 121 10.45 13.70 -12.40
C PRO A 121 10.90 12.83 -11.21
N ILE A 122 11.88 11.98 -11.45
CA ILE A 122 12.50 11.14 -10.43
C ILE A 122 13.03 12.04 -9.33
N LYS A 123 12.50 11.92 -8.12
CA LYS A 123 12.87 12.71 -6.96
C LYS A 123 13.76 11.87 -6.07
N GLY A 124 14.87 12.46 -5.59
CA GLY A 124 15.90 11.86 -4.76
C GLY A 124 16.98 11.10 -5.52
N GLN A 125 18.06 10.91 -4.83
CA GLN A 125 19.18 10.21 -5.41
C GLN A 125 18.99 8.70 -5.23
N PRO A 126 19.04 7.90 -6.29
CA PRO A 126 19.13 6.45 -6.12
C PRO A 126 20.42 6.14 -5.33
N VAL A 127 20.34 5.18 -4.43
CA VAL A 127 21.55 4.65 -3.78
C VAL A 127 22.14 3.62 -4.75
N PRO A 128 23.32 3.89 -5.33
CA PRO A 128 23.89 3.00 -6.34
C PRO A 128 24.10 1.58 -5.80
N GLY A 129 23.73 0.58 -6.58
CA GLY A 129 23.91 -0.84 -6.23
C GLY A 129 22.80 -1.42 -5.36
N ILE A 130 21.72 -0.68 -5.04
CA ILE A 130 20.60 -1.21 -4.27
C ILE A 130 19.38 -1.34 -5.18
N ASP A 131 18.87 -2.57 -5.33
CA ASP A 131 17.74 -2.84 -6.21
C ASP A 131 16.40 -2.44 -5.58
N SER A 132 16.20 -2.75 -4.30
CA SER A 132 14.93 -2.47 -3.61
C SER A 132 15.15 -1.91 -2.22
N ILE A 133 14.46 -0.81 -1.92
CA ILE A 133 14.50 -0.16 -0.60
C ILE A 133 13.11 -0.27 0.02
N ILE A 134 13.01 -0.95 1.17
CA ILE A 134 11.75 -1.23 1.87
C ILE A 134 11.78 -0.60 3.25
N ALA A 135 10.79 0.25 3.54
CA ALA A 135 10.62 0.84 4.86
C ALA A 135 9.84 -0.11 5.78
N ILE A 136 10.37 -0.37 6.98
CA ILE A 136 9.65 -1.09 8.04
C ILE A 136 9.20 -0.05 9.07
N SER A 137 7.90 0.11 9.18
CA SER A 137 7.27 1.15 10.00
C SER A 137 6.35 0.56 11.06
N SER A 138 6.10 1.31 12.09
CA SER A 138 5.05 1.01 13.07
C SER A 138 4.39 2.29 13.56
N GLY A 139 3.09 2.24 13.79
CA GLY A 139 2.36 3.38 14.34
C GLY A 139 2.71 3.70 15.80
N LYS A 140 3.25 2.71 16.54
CA LYS A 140 3.52 2.80 17.98
C LYS A 140 4.82 2.09 18.33
N GLY A 141 5.52 2.56 19.36
CA GLY A 141 6.66 1.87 19.96
C GLY A 141 6.24 0.61 20.71
N GLY A 142 7.16 -0.37 20.78
CA GLY A 142 6.95 -1.61 21.54
C GLY A 142 6.17 -2.71 20.83
N VAL A 143 5.82 -2.54 19.55
CA VAL A 143 5.15 -3.60 18.75
C VAL A 143 6.13 -4.62 18.16
N GLY A 144 7.43 -4.47 18.40
CA GLY A 144 8.47 -5.38 17.92
C GLY A 144 8.90 -5.12 16.47
N LYS A 145 8.77 -3.89 15.97
CA LYS A 145 9.19 -3.46 14.62
C LYS A 145 10.62 -3.93 14.29
N SER A 146 11.60 -3.55 15.11
CA SER A 146 13.02 -3.88 14.88
C SER A 146 13.30 -5.38 14.95
N THR A 147 12.58 -6.12 15.83
CA THR A 147 12.64 -7.58 15.86
C THR A 147 12.13 -8.18 14.54
N VAL A 148 11.04 -7.66 14.00
CA VAL A 148 10.51 -8.09 12.69
C VAL A 148 11.51 -7.74 11.59
N THR A 149 12.07 -6.52 11.58
CA THR A 149 13.09 -6.08 10.62
C THR A 149 14.30 -7.02 10.62
N ALA A 150 14.86 -7.30 11.80
CA ALA A 150 16.02 -8.18 11.96
C ALA A 150 15.75 -9.60 11.43
N ASN A 151 14.59 -10.16 11.77
CA ASN A 151 14.23 -11.52 11.37
C ASN A 151 13.93 -11.62 9.87
N LEU A 152 13.25 -10.64 9.27
CA LEU A 152 13.02 -10.58 7.82
C LEU A 152 14.35 -10.48 7.06
N ALA A 153 15.27 -9.63 7.52
CA ALA A 153 16.57 -9.47 6.88
C ALA A 153 17.39 -10.77 6.89
N VAL A 154 17.47 -11.44 8.05
CA VAL A 154 18.18 -12.71 8.17
C VAL A 154 17.51 -13.79 7.34
N SER A 155 16.19 -13.87 7.34
CA SER A 155 15.43 -14.82 6.51
C SER A 155 15.74 -14.64 5.02
N LEU A 156 15.72 -13.40 4.52
CA LEU A 156 16.08 -13.08 3.13
C LEU A 156 17.54 -13.46 2.82
N ALA A 157 18.46 -13.14 3.72
CA ALA A 157 19.88 -13.50 3.56
C ALA A 157 20.08 -15.01 3.48
N GLN A 158 19.36 -15.79 4.29
CA GLN A 158 19.39 -17.26 4.24
C GLN A 158 18.75 -17.83 2.97
N MET A 159 17.84 -17.09 2.34
CA MET A 159 17.30 -17.42 1.00
C MET A 159 18.27 -17.09 -0.14
N GLY A 160 19.46 -16.54 0.17
CA GLY A 160 20.51 -16.23 -0.79
C GLY A 160 20.50 -14.79 -1.32
N CYS A 161 19.66 -13.91 -0.76
CA CYS A 161 19.63 -12.49 -1.14
C CYS A 161 20.74 -11.70 -0.44
N LYS A 162 21.25 -10.67 -1.11
CA LYS A 162 22.16 -9.67 -0.52
C LYS A 162 21.31 -8.63 0.20
N VAL A 163 21.41 -8.57 1.53
CA VAL A 163 20.54 -7.76 2.37
C VAL A 163 21.31 -6.77 3.23
N GLY A 164 20.79 -5.55 3.30
CA GLY A 164 21.22 -4.53 4.23
C GLY A 164 20.12 -4.08 5.17
N ILE A 165 20.48 -3.61 6.36
CA ILE A 165 19.60 -2.90 7.30
C ILE A 165 20.17 -1.53 7.57
N LEU A 166 19.36 -0.50 7.37
CA LEU A 166 19.57 0.82 7.93
C LEU A 166 18.69 0.98 9.16
N ASP A 167 19.29 0.99 10.34
CA ASP A 167 18.60 1.34 11.58
C ASP A 167 18.48 2.86 11.69
N ALA A 168 17.31 3.35 11.37
CA ALA A 168 16.95 4.76 11.40
C ALA A 168 16.20 5.16 12.68
N ASP A 169 16.04 4.26 13.64
CA ASP A 169 15.43 4.57 14.95
C ASP A 169 16.44 5.29 15.85
N ILE A 170 16.54 6.60 15.65
CA ILE A 170 17.51 7.46 16.34
C ILE A 170 17.27 7.52 17.85
N TYR A 171 16.05 7.29 18.27
CA TYR A 171 15.68 7.39 19.69
C TYR A 171 15.95 6.12 20.47
N GLY A 172 15.96 4.97 19.81
CA GLY A 172 16.18 3.68 20.42
C GLY A 172 16.78 2.67 19.45
N PRO A 173 18.01 2.92 18.94
CA PRO A 173 18.64 2.03 17.98
C PRO A 173 18.90 0.68 18.62
N SER A 174 18.17 -0.34 18.16
CA SER A 174 18.19 -1.69 18.76
C SER A 174 18.79 -2.76 17.84
N ILE A 175 18.96 -2.48 16.55
CA ILE A 175 19.51 -3.45 15.60
C ILE A 175 20.94 -3.90 15.97
N PRO A 176 21.88 -3.03 16.43
CA PRO A 176 23.21 -3.49 16.84
C PRO A 176 23.16 -4.57 17.93
N MET A 177 22.30 -4.43 18.93
CA MET A 177 22.12 -5.44 19.98
C MET A 177 21.56 -6.75 19.41
N MET A 178 20.54 -6.66 18.54
CA MET A 178 19.91 -7.84 17.93
C MET A 178 20.82 -8.62 16.98
N PHE A 179 21.94 -8.06 16.56
CA PHE A 179 22.92 -8.66 15.67
C PHE A 179 24.26 -8.98 16.34
N ASP A 180 24.35 -8.92 17.68
CA ASP A 180 25.60 -9.11 18.42
C ASP A 180 26.73 -8.15 17.92
N MET A 181 26.35 -6.90 17.68
CA MET A 181 27.26 -5.86 17.17
C MET A 181 27.43 -4.69 18.14
N GLU A 182 27.05 -4.86 19.42
CA GLU A 182 27.21 -3.80 20.41
C GLU A 182 28.67 -3.38 20.56
N GLY A 183 28.91 -2.08 20.56
CA GLY A 183 30.26 -1.54 20.66
C GLY A 183 31.10 -1.64 19.37
N ALA A 184 30.60 -2.29 18.33
CA ALA A 184 31.25 -2.29 17.02
C ALA A 184 31.22 -0.89 16.39
N ARG A 185 32.17 -0.60 15.50
CA ARG A 185 32.24 0.70 14.80
C ARG A 185 32.53 0.49 13.34
N PRO A 186 31.72 1.11 12.45
CA PRO A 186 31.97 1.11 11.02
C PRO A 186 33.35 1.70 10.71
N LEU A 187 34.08 1.06 9.81
CA LEU A 187 35.37 1.56 9.34
C LEU A 187 35.16 2.61 8.23
N SER A 188 36.11 3.52 8.11
CA SER A 188 36.13 4.42 6.96
C SER A 188 37.06 3.82 5.89
N ILE A 189 36.52 3.58 4.71
CA ILE A 189 37.24 3.05 3.54
C ILE A 189 37.21 4.04 2.38
N GLN A 190 38.15 3.90 1.46
CA GLN A 190 38.19 4.68 0.22
C GLN A 190 37.47 3.91 -0.89
N VAL A 191 36.39 4.49 -1.45
CA VAL A 191 35.69 3.97 -2.60
C VAL A 191 35.60 5.07 -3.65
N ASP A 192 36.12 4.81 -4.82
CA ASP A 192 36.17 5.79 -5.94
C ASP A 192 36.75 7.17 -5.57
N GLY A 193 37.75 7.20 -4.67
CA GLY A 193 38.39 8.42 -4.21
C GLY A 193 37.60 9.19 -3.13
N ALA A 194 36.46 8.71 -2.69
CA ALA A 194 35.67 9.25 -1.59
C ALA A 194 35.81 8.39 -0.32
N SER A 195 35.82 9.03 0.85
CA SER A 195 35.78 8.33 2.13
C SER A 195 34.34 7.90 2.42
N LYS A 196 34.09 6.58 2.56
CA LYS A 196 32.78 6.02 2.86
C LYS A 196 32.81 5.16 4.11
N MET A 197 31.67 5.02 4.77
CA MET A 197 31.49 4.12 5.91
C MET A 197 31.25 2.69 5.39
N GLU A 198 32.01 1.74 5.88
CA GLU A 198 31.80 0.32 5.60
C GLU A 198 30.73 -0.24 6.52
N PRO A 199 29.59 -0.77 6.00
CA PRO A 199 28.61 -1.44 6.84
C PRO A 199 29.21 -2.63 7.57
N ILE A 200 28.79 -2.84 8.82
CA ILE A 200 29.20 -4.02 9.58
C ILE A 200 28.33 -5.19 9.17
N GLU A 201 28.95 -6.35 8.94
CA GLU A 201 28.22 -7.53 8.48
C GLU A 201 28.20 -8.61 9.56
N ASN A 202 26.99 -9.14 9.85
CA ASN A 202 26.81 -10.36 10.62
C ASN A 202 25.59 -11.12 10.09
N TYR A 203 25.63 -12.45 10.22
CA TYR A 203 24.57 -13.36 9.72
C TYR A 203 24.20 -13.15 8.24
N GLY A 204 25.16 -12.69 7.41
CA GLY A 204 24.95 -12.39 5.99
C GLY A 204 24.17 -11.11 5.71
N VAL A 205 24.02 -10.26 6.72
CA VAL A 205 23.31 -8.95 6.60
C VAL A 205 24.26 -7.81 6.90
N LYS A 206 24.33 -6.82 6.02
CA LYS A 206 25.06 -5.58 6.23
C LYS A 206 24.24 -4.61 7.05
N VAL A 207 24.82 -4.06 8.12
CA VAL A 207 24.10 -3.19 9.06
C VAL A 207 24.80 -1.85 9.20
N LEU A 208 24.04 -0.77 9.10
CA LEU A 208 24.43 0.54 9.62
C LEU A 208 23.35 1.04 10.57
N SER A 209 23.77 1.55 11.70
CA SER A 209 22.92 2.10 12.75
C SER A 209 23.56 3.34 13.35
N ILE A 210 22.73 4.31 13.71
CA ILE A 210 23.20 5.43 14.53
C ILE A 210 23.75 4.95 15.88
N GLY A 211 23.29 3.79 16.36
CA GLY A 211 23.76 3.16 17.59
C GLY A 211 25.25 2.84 17.60
N PHE A 212 25.90 2.69 16.44
CA PHE A 212 27.36 2.49 16.38
C PHE A 212 28.16 3.74 16.74
N PHE A 213 27.55 4.91 16.75
CA PHE A 213 28.21 6.21 17.00
C PHE A 213 27.89 6.82 18.36
N ILE A 214 26.96 6.20 19.09
CA ILE A 214 26.49 6.67 20.40
C ILE A 214 26.87 5.63 21.45
N LYS A 215 27.37 6.10 22.59
CA LYS A 215 27.59 5.20 23.72
C LYS A 215 26.26 4.89 24.40
N PRO A 216 26.01 3.65 24.87
CA PRO A 216 24.74 3.26 25.49
C PRO A 216 24.31 4.18 26.65
N GLU A 217 25.27 4.68 27.43
CA GLU A 217 24.99 5.55 28.59
C GLU A 217 24.87 7.03 28.20
N GLN A 218 25.07 7.38 26.93
CA GLN A 218 25.06 8.76 26.48
C GLN A 218 23.67 9.16 26.00
N ALA A 219 22.99 10.01 26.77
CA ALA A 219 21.78 10.67 26.30
C ALA A 219 22.12 11.73 25.24
N VAL A 220 21.84 11.44 23.97
CA VAL A 220 21.98 12.40 22.88
C VAL A 220 20.66 13.07 22.60
N ILE A 221 20.61 14.40 22.71
CA ILE A 221 19.43 15.17 22.36
C ILE A 221 19.42 15.39 20.85
N TRP A 222 18.68 14.55 20.14
CA TRP A 222 18.51 14.69 18.70
C TRP A 222 17.54 15.83 18.37
N ARG A 223 18.00 16.80 17.60
CA ARG A 223 17.13 17.79 16.96
C ARG A 223 16.90 17.38 15.51
N GLY A 224 15.71 17.65 14.97
CA GLY A 224 15.32 17.22 13.61
C GLY A 224 16.41 17.37 12.54
N PRO A 225 17.02 18.57 12.37
CA PRO A 225 18.07 18.77 11.35
C PRO A 225 19.34 17.93 11.59
N MET A 226 19.71 17.66 12.85
CA MET A 226 20.86 16.80 13.17
C MET A 226 20.56 15.33 12.84
N ALA A 227 19.36 14.89 13.19
CA ALA A 227 18.87 13.55 12.88
C ALA A 227 18.85 13.28 11.37
N THR A 228 18.25 14.18 10.61
CA THR A 228 18.21 14.10 9.14
C THR A 228 19.60 14.08 8.52
N LYS A 229 20.53 14.91 9.02
CA LYS A 229 21.90 14.91 8.51
C LYS A 229 22.62 13.59 8.80
N ALA A 230 22.49 13.05 10.00
CA ALA A 230 23.10 11.77 10.36
C ALA A 230 22.54 10.62 9.50
N LEU A 231 21.23 10.58 9.29
CA LEU A 231 20.59 9.59 8.43
C LEU A 231 21.07 9.70 6.98
N ASN A 232 21.15 10.92 6.44
CA ASN A 232 21.67 11.12 5.08
C ASN A 232 23.13 10.62 4.95
N GLN A 233 23.96 10.80 5.97
CA GLN A 233 25.32 10.25 5.97
C GLN A 233 25.30 8.71 5.99
N LEU A 234 24.48 8.07 6.81
CA LEU A 234 24.36 6.62 6.84
C LEU A 234 23.82 6.04 5.51
N ILE A 235 23.05 6.80 4.77
CA ILE A 235 22.47 6.39 3.49
C ILE A 235 23.50 6.58 2.36
N PHE A 236 24.02 7.79 2.19
CA PHE A 236 24.75 8.19 0.98
C PHE A 236 26.29 8.13 1.14
N ASP A 237 26.79 8.28 2.37
CA ASP A 237 28.21 8.17 2.65
C ASP A 237 28.63 6.75 3.07
N ALA A 238 27.77 5.77 2.84
CA ALA A 238 28.04 4.35 3.10
C ALA A 238 28.45 3.59 1.84
N ALA A 239 29.28 2.58 2.03
CA ALA A 239 29.71 1.63 1.00
C ALA A 239 28.82 0.38 1.02
N TRP A 240 27.53 0.53 0.73
CA TRP A 240 26.57 -0.60 0.74
C TRP A 240 26.95 -1.69 -0.26
N GLY A 241 27.56 -1.31 -1.41
CA GLY A 241 27.83 -2.22 -2.52
C GLY A 241 26.53 -2.67 -3.19
N GLU A 242 26.55 -3.88 -3.76
CA GLU A 242 25.35 -4.46 -4.36
C GLU A 242 24.46 -5.10 -3.29
N LEU A 243 23.18 -4.72 -3.26
CA LEU A 243 22.14 -5.29 -2.40
C LEU A 243 20.88 -5.52 -3.21
N ASP A 244 20.25 -6.69 -3.01
CA ASP A 244 18.90 -6.95 -3.51
C ASP A 244 17.87 -6.18 -2.69
N PHE A 245 18.09 -6.10 -1.36
CA PHE A 245 17.20 -5.41 -0.43
C PHE A 245 17.96 -4.56 0.59
N LEU A 246 17.51 -3.32 0.76
CA LEU A 246 17.84 -2.49 1.92
C LEU A 246 16.56 -2.29 2.75
N LEU A 247 16.52 -2.88 3.94
CA LEU A 247 15.43 -2.68 4.89
C LEU A 247 15.75 -1.48 5.78
N ILE A 248 14.82 -0.54 5.87
CA ILE A 248 14.97 0.64 6.71
C ILE A 248 14.08 0.49 7.94
N ASP A 249 14.69 0.30 9.10
CA ASP A 249 14.00 0.26 10.38
C ASP A 249 13.68 1.67 10.84
N LEU A 250 12.46 2.14 10.58
CA LEU A 250 12.02 3.51 10.88
C LEU A 250 11.76 3.71 12.38
N PRO A 251 11.88 4.92 12.93
CA PRO A 251 11.39 5.20 14.28
C PRO A 251 9.88 4.91 14.40
N PRO A 252 9.33 4.69 15.58
CA PRO A 252 7.89 4.52 15.73
C PRO A 252 7.14 5.83 15.50
N GLY A 253 5.89 5.73 15.04
CA GLY A 253 5.02 6.89 14.79
C GLY A 253 5.04 7.40 13.36
N THR A 254 4.72 8.68 13.17
CA THR A 254 4.56 9.33 11.85
C THR A 254 5.17 10.74 11.83
N GLY A 255 6.34 10.90 12.48
CA GLY A 255 6.98 12.21 12.64
C GLY A 255 7.88 12.63 11.48
N ASP A 256 8.57 13.77 11.67
CA ASP A 256 9.43 14.43 10.65
C ASP A 256 10.54 13.53 10.10
N ILE A 257 11.02 12.57 10.89
CA ILE A 257 12.08 11.65 10.45
C ILE A 257 11.57 10.73 9.34
N HIS A 258 10.33 10.22 9.45
CA HIS A 258 9.71 9.43 8.38
C HIS A 258 9.67 10.23 7.07
N LEU A 259 9.20 11.47 7.15
CA LEU A 259 9.13 12.35 5.97
C LEU A 259 10.52 12.61 5.39
N SER A 260 11.53 12.81 6.25
CA SER A 260 12.90 13.02 5.80
C SER A 260 13.48 11.83 5.02
N ILE A 261 13.20 10.59 5.48
CA ILE A 261 13.66 9.37 4.81
C ILE A 261 12.91 9.16 3.49
N VAL A 262 11.58 9.32 3.50
CA VAL A 262 10.75 9.21 2.30
C VAL A 262 11.15 10.23 1.23
N GLN A 263 11.62 11.43 1.65
CA GLN A 263 12.13 12.45 0.75
C GLN A 263 13.55 12.16 0.25
N ALA A 264 14.36 11.48 1.05
CA ALA A 264 15.75 11.19 0.70
C ALA A 264 15.88 9.99 -0.23
N LEU A 265 14.97 9.02 -0.16
CA LEU A 265 15.07 7.70 -0.81
C LEU A 265 13.87 7.36 -1.68
N PRO A 266 14.10 6.70 -2.83
CA PRO A 266 13.04 6.12 -3.64
C PRO A 266 12.58 4.78 -3.05
N LEU A 267 11.72 4.83 -2.01
CA LEU A 267 11.21 3.62 -1.37
C LEU A 267 10.35 2.79 -2.35
N ASN A 268 10.67 1.53 -2.51
CA ASN A 268 9.87 0.60 -3.33
C ASN A 268 8.57 0.21 -2.64
N GLY A 269 8.52 0.32 -1.31
CA GLY A 269 7.31 0.13 -0.55
C GLY A 269 7.55 0.19 0.95
N ALA A 270 6.46 0.09 1.71
CA ALA A 270 6.49 0.07 3.16
C ALA A 270 5.76 -1.16 3.72
N VAL A 271 6.32 -1.74 4.78
CA VAL A 271 5.68 -2.76 5.61
C VAL A 271 5.29 -2.13 6.94
N VAL A 272 4.06 -2.35 7.38
CA VAL A 272 3.57 -1.81 8.65
C VAL A 272 3.45 -2.92 9.68
N VAL A 273 4.18 -2.81 10.78
CA VAL A 273 4.16 -3.77 11.89
C VAL A 273 3.23 -3.27 12.99
N SER A 274 2.33 -4.13 13.46
CA SER A 274 1.43 -3.86 14.58
C SER A 274 1.21 -5.11 15.43
N THR A 275 0.67 -4.91 16.63
CA THR A 275 0.08 -5.98 17.43
C THR A 275 -1.45 -5.97 17.25
N PRO A 276 -2.19 -7.04 17.63
CA PRO A 276 -3.65 -7.07 17.52
C PRO A 276 -4.40 -6.06 18.40
N GLN A 277 -3.73 -5.39 19.33
CA GLN A 277 -4.34 -4.43 20.26
C GLN A 277 -4.96 -3.24 19.54
N SER A 278 -6.19 -2.87 19.90
CA SER A 278 -6.93 -1.75 19.30
C SER A 278 -6.15 -0.44 19.29
N VAL A 279 -5.38 -0.16 20.38
CA VAL A 279 -4.55 1.04 20.47
C VAL A 279 -3.41 1.03 19.43
N ALA A 280 -2.74 -0.12 19.25
CA ALA A 280 -1.67 -0.26 18.26
C ALA A 280 -2.23 -0.17 16.83
N LEU A 281 -3.40 -0.76 16.58
CA LEU A 281 -4.09 -0.71 15.30
C LEU A 281 -4.53 0.70 14.92
N ALA A 282 -4.98 1.51 15.90
CA ALA A 282 -5.35 2.90 15.67
C ALA A 282 -4.14 3.73 15.17
N ASP A 283 -2.95 3.49 15.72
CA ASP A 283 -1.74 4.17 15.29
C ASP A 283 -1.17 3.58 13.99
N ALA A 284 -1.26 2.26 13.78
CA ALA A 284 -0.91 1.62 12.50
C ALA A 284 -1.76 2.15 11.35
N ARG A 285 -3.06 2.40 11.57
CA ARG A 285 -3.97 3.05 10.62
C ARG A 285 -3.48 4.42 10.17
N LYS A 286 -2.94 5.22 11.11
CA LYS A 286 -2.33 6.53 10.79
C LYS A 286 -1.04 6.36 9.97
N GLY A 287 -0.22 5.35 10.31
CA GLY A 287 0.99 5.02 9.55
C GLY A 287 0.70 4.65 8.09
N ILE A 288 -0.29 3.77 7.86
CA ILE A 288 -0.75 3.42 6.52
C ILE A 288 -1.24 4.67 5.78
N ALA A 289 -2.10 5.47 6.42
CA ALA A 289 -2.64 6.68 5.82
C ALA A 289 -1.55 7.72 5.47
N MET A 290 -0.47 7.80 6.26
CA MET A 290 0.68 8.67 5.95
C MET A 290 1.35 8.27 4.64
N PHE A 291 1.66 6.98 4.46
CA PHE A 291 2.30 6.50 3.22
C PHE A 291 1.39 6.62 2.00
N GLN A 292 0.07 6.55 2.19
CA GLN A 292 -0.93 6.67 1.13
C GLN A 292 -1.29 8.12 0.76
N GLN A 293 -0.75 9.15 1.45
CA GLN A 293 -1.00 10.54 1.09
C GLN A 293 -0.48 10.84 -0.33
N ASP A 294 -1.22 11.62 -1.10
CA ASP A 294 -0.90 11.94 -2.51
C ASP A 294 0.50 12.54 -2.69
N ASN A 295 0.97 13.29 -1.70
CA ASN A 295 2.30 13.90 -1.70
C ASN A 295 3.42 12.96 -1.26
N ILE A 296 3.12 11.79 -0.72
CA ILE A 296 4.07 10.75 -0.28
C ILE A 296 4.01 9.56 -1.23
N ASN A 297 2.84 8.98 -1.40
CA ASN A 297 2.51 7.93 -2.35
C ASN A 297 3.51 6.76 -2.38
N VAL A 298 3.85 6.26 -1.18
CA VAL A 298 4.67 5.04 -1.04
C VAL A 298 3.74 3.84 -0.94
N PRO A 299 3.84 2.85 -1.83
CA PRO A 299 3.01 1.66 -1.79
C PRO A 299 3.17 0.88 -0.48
N ILE A 300 2.06 0.41 0.09
CA ILE A 300 2.10 -0.50 1.23
C ILE A 300 2.23 -1.93 0.70
N LEU A 301 3.37 -2.57 0.95
CA LEU A 301 3.59 -3.97 0.61
C LEU A 301 2.76 -4.89 1.51
N GLY A 302 2.47 -4.44 2.72
CA GLY A 302 1.52 -5.13 3.57
C GLY A 302 1.69 -4.85 5.05
N VAL A 303 0.84 -5.53 5.84
CA VAL A 303 0.81 -5.45 7.29
C VAL A 303 1.29 -6.77 7.89
N VAL A 304 2.14 -6.69 8.92
CA VAL A 304 2.58 -7.82 9.74
C VAL A 304 1.94 -7.70 11.11
N GLU A 305 1.23 -8.73 11.55
CA GLU A 305 0.74 -8.85 12.91
C GLU A 305 1.79 -9.53 13.78
N ASN A 306 2.47 -8.79 14.63
CA ASN A 306 3.41 -9.33 15.58
C ASN A 306 2.74 -9.60 16.93
N MET A 307 3.26 -10.57 17.69
CA MET A 307 2.68 -11.00 18.97
C MET A 307 1.21 -11.45 18.81
N ALA A 308 0.90 -12.09 17.68
CA ALA A 308 -0.45 -12.48 17.31
C ALA A 308 -1.09 -13.47 18.29
N TYR A 309 -0.32 -14.43 18.74
CA TYR A 309 -0.75 -15.43 19.72
C TYR A 309 0.45 -15.96 20.50
N PHE A 310 0.18 -16.51 21.67
CA PHE A 310 1.14 -17.22 22.50
C PHE A 310 0.77 -18.71 22.54
N THR A 311 1.76 -19.57 22.37
CA THR A 311 1.62 -21.02 22.52
C THR A 311 2.56 -21.49 23.64
N PRO A 312 2.06 -21.97 24.80
CA PRO A 312 2.89 -22.54 25.86
C PRO A 312 3.60 -23.81 25.38
N ALA A 313 4.81 -24.03 25.84
CA ALA A 313 5.58 -25.25 25.51
C ALA A 313 4.86 -26.55 25.97
N GLU A 314 4.12 -26.46 27.09
CA GLU A 314 3.36 -27.54 27.67
C GLU A 314 2.06 -27.87 26.91
N LEU A 315 1.58 -26.93 26.10
CA LEU A 315 0.33 -27.04 25.34
C LEU A 315 0.54 -26.57 23.89
N PRO A 316 1.27 -27.29 23.07
CA PRO A 316 1.71 -26.86 21.73
C PRO A 316 0.55 -26.66 20.74
N ASP A 317 -0.58 -27.31 20.98
CA ASP A 317 -1.79 -27.19 20.13
C ASP A 317 -2.71 -26.04 20.55
N HIS A 318 -2.39 -25.33 21.65
CA HIS A 318 -3.23 -24.25 22.15
C HIS A 318 -2.65 -22.89 21.82
N LYS A 319 -3.50 -21.99 21.31
CA LYS A 319 -3.16 -20.60 21.05
C LYS A 319 -3.91 -19.67 21.98
N TYR A 320 -3.18 -18.80 22.65
CA TYR A 320 -3.75 -17.76 23.51
C TYR A 320 -3.55 -16.39 22.86
N TYR A 321 -4.63 -15.71 22.59
CA TYR A 321 -4.65 -14.38 21.94
C TYR A 321 -4.57 -13.26 22.97
N ILE A 322 -3.41 -13.14 23.62
CA ILE A 322 -3.19 -12.22 24.76
C ILE A 322 -3.49 -10.77 24.40
N PHE A 323 -3.15 -10.36 23.17
CA PHE A 323 -3.31 -9.00 22.70
C PHE A 323 -4.51 -8.80 21.77
N GLY A 324 -5.35 -9.79 21.58
CA GLY A 324 -6.46 -9.82 20.64
C GLY A 324 -6.19 -10.77 19.48
N GLU A 325 -7.17 -10.97 18.63
CA GLU A 325 -7.15 -11.94 17.55
C GLU A 325 -7.37 -11.26 16.20
N ARG A 326 -6.46 -11.50 15.23
CA ARG A 326 -6.56 -11.06 13.83
C ARG A 326 -6.76 -9.55 13.62
N GLY A 327 -6.34 -8.72 14.58
CA GLY A 327 -6.60 -7.28 14.53
C GLY A 327 -5.92 -6.60 13.34
N ALA A 328 -4.66 -6.94 13.08
CA ALA A 328 -3.92 -6.35 11.96
C ALA A 328 -4.36 -6.94 10.61
N GLU A 329 -4.85 -8.16 10.57
CA GLU A 329 -5.45 -8.75 9.38
C GLU A 329 -6.76 -8.01 9.00
N TYR A 330 -7.62 -7.72 9.98
CA TYR A 330 -8.82 -6.90 9.74
C TYR A 330 -8.47 -5.46 9.33
N LEU A 331 -7.40 -4.90 9.90
CA LEU A 331 -6.91 -3.58 9.48
C LEU A 331 -6.43 -3.60 8.03
N ALA A 332 -5.71 -4.64 7.62
CA ALA A 332 -5.23 -4.79 6.25
C ALA A 332 -6.40 -4.85 5.26
N ALA A 333 -7.43 -5.66 5.57
CA ALA A 333 -8.65 -5.74 4.78
C ALA A 333 -9.43 -4.41 4.72
N ASP A 334 -9.55 -3.68 5.86
CA ASP A 334 -10.22 -2.36 5.91
C ASP A 334 -9.48 -1.30 5.07
N LYS A 335 -8.16 -1.41 4.93
CA LYS A 335 -7.32 -0.48 4.18
C LYS A 335 -7.01 -0.92 2.76
N ASP A 336 -7.53 -2.05 2.34
CA ASP A 336 -7.26 -2.65 1.03
C ASP A 336 -5.75 -2.78 0.77
N VAL A 337 -5.03 -3.30 1.77
CA VAL A 337 -3.59 -3.58 1.69
C VAL A 337 -3.32 -5.05 2.02
N PRO A 338 -2.23 -5.65 1.51
CA PRO A 338 -1.93 -7.05 1.78
C PRO A 338 -1.69 -7.33 3.27
N PHE A 339 -2.03 -8.55 3.70
CA PHE A 339 -1.64 -9.09 5.00
C PHE A 339 -0.49 -10.08 4.79
N LEU A 340 0.69 -9.79 5.36
CA LEU A 340 1.90 -10.57 5.12
C LEU A 340 2.03 -11.78 6.04
N GLY A 341 1.49 -11.70 7.25
CA GLY A 341 1.55 -12.81 8.19
C GLY A 341 1.36 -12.43 9.64
N ALA A 342 1.14 -13.45 10.48
CA ALA A 342 0.96 -13.35 11.92
C ALA A 342 2.12 -14.04 12.63
N LEU A 343 2.97 -13.27 13.30
CA LEU A 343 4.11 -13.77 14.04
C LEU A 343 3.72 -14.05 15.50
N PRO A 344 4.05 -15.24 16.03
CA PRO A 344 3.70 -15.58 17.39
C PRO A 344 4.55 -14.85 18.43
N LEU A 345 4.00 -14.68 19.62
CA LEU A 345 4.75 -14.29 20.82
C LEU A 345 5.39 -15.55 21.40
N ILE A 346 6.70 -15.68 21.25
CA ILE A 346 7.45 -16.85 21.74
C ILE A 346 8.63 -16.38 22.56
N GLN A 347 8.85 -17.05 23.69
CA GLN A 347 9.95 -16.74 24.62
C GLN A 347 11.32 -16.83 23.93
N SER A 348 11.54 -17.86 23.09
CA SER A 348 12.82 -18.02 22.39
C SER A 348 13.12 -16.90 21.39
N VAL A 349 12.11 -16.23 20.84
CA VAL A 349 12.32 -15.05 19.96
C VAL A 349 12.87 -13.87 20.76
N ARG A 350 12.33 -13.64 21.96
CA ARG A 350 12.84 -12.61 22.86
C ARG A 350 14.26 -12.94 23.33
N GLU A 351 14.46 -14.16 23.83
CA GLU A 351 15.78 -14.61 24.31
C GLU A 351 16.83 -14.55 23.20
N ALA A 352 16.47 -14.94 21.99
CA ALA A 352 17.33 -14.85 20.83
C ALA A 352 17.72 -13.39 20.51
N ALA A 353 16.76 -12.47 20.56
CA ALA A 353 17.02 -11.03 20.36
C ALA A 353 17.92 -10.47 21.47
N ASP A 354 17.71 -10.87 22.74
CA ASP A 354 18.49 -10.40 23.89
C ASP A 354 19.98 -10.87 23.83
N VAL A 355 20.25 -11.96 23.14
CA VAL A 355 21.62 -12.47 22.96
C VAL A 355 22.19 -12.19 21.57
N GLY A 356 21.59 -11.28 20.82
CA GLY A 356 22.06 -10.83 19.52
C GLY A 356 21.93 -11.87 18.40
N ARG A 357 21.04 -12.85 18.52
CA ARG A 357 20.82 -13.92 17.53
C ARG A 357 19.37 -13.93 17.04
N PRO A 358 19.05 -13.29 15.90
CA PRO A 358 17.69 -13.30 15.39
C PRO A 358 17.06 -14.70 15.30
N ALA A 359 15.76 -14.80 15.60
CA ALA A 359 15.06 -16.09 15.67
C ALA A 359 15.00 -16.81 14.30
N ALA A 360 15.14 -16.09 13.20
CA ALA A 360 15.28 -16.65 11.87
C ALA A 360 16.51 -17.58 11.70
N LEU A 361 17.48 -17.51 12.62
CA LEU A 361 18.63 -18.43 12.67
C LEU A 361 18.31 -19.78 13.31
N GLN A 362 17.15 -19.93 13.97
CA GLN A 362 16.75 -21.17 14.61
C GLN A 362 16.29 -22.16 13.55
N GLU A 363 17.05 -23.27 13.39
CA GLU A 363 16.70 -24.28 12.40
C GLU A 363 15.51 -25.13 12.86
N ASN A 364 14.67 -25.52 11.90
CA ASN A 364 13.54 -26.44 12.08
C ASN A 364 12.54 -26.02 13.16
N THR A 365 12.28 -24.72 13.28
CA THR A 365 11.29 -24.19 14.22
C THR A 365 10.08 -23.61 13.47
N ALA A 366 8.88 -23.78 14.02
CA ALA A 366 7.65 -23.20 13.47
C ALA A 366 7.73 -21.66 13.38
N VAL A 367 8.51 -21.05 14.26
CA VAL A 367 8.76 -19.59 14.24
C VAL A 367 9.54 -19.18 13.00
N ARG A 368 10.59 -19.93 12.67
CA ARG A 368 11.37 -19.67 11.46
C ARG A 368 10.52 -19.83 10.21
N GLU A 369 9.74 -20.91 10.11
CA GLU A 369 8.85 -21.14 8.98
C GLU A 369 7.86 -19.96 8.80
N THR A 370 7.32 -19.45 9.91
CA THR A 370 6.42 -18.30 9.87
C THR A 370 7.12 -17.02 9.42
N ILE A 371 8.36 -16.78 9.88
CA ILE A 371 9.18 -15.63 9.46
C ILE A 371 9.53 -15.76 7.97
N ASP A 372 9.97 -16.95 7.53
CA ASP A 372 10.33 -17.22 6.14
C ASP A 372 9.13 -17.04 5.20
N GLN A 373 7.95 -17.48 5.62
CA GLN A 373 6.73 -17.26 4.85
C GLN A 373 6.35 -15.77 4.77
N THR A 374 6.50 -15.03 5.88
CA THR A 374 6.24 -13.59 5.90
C THR A 374 7.21 -12.83 4.98
N ALA A 375 8.50 -13.23 4.97
CA ALA A 375 9.50 -12.67 4.07
C ALA A 375 9.17 -12.97 2.60
N ARG A 376 8.73 -14.19 2.27
CA ARG A 376 8.29 -14.55 0.91
C ARG A 376 7.08 -13.73 0.47
N ASN A 377 6.07 -13.61 1.33
CA ASN A 377 4.88 -12.82 1.04
C ASN A 377 5.25 -11.35 0.77
N MET A 378 6.18 -10.78 1.54
CA MET A 378 6.70 -9.42 1.31
C MET A 378 7.36 -9.29 -0.07
N VAL A 379 8.19 -10.26 -0.47
CA VAL A 379 8.85 -10.25 -1.79
C VAL A 379 7.84 -10.43 -2.91
N GLU A 380 6.84 -11.30 -2.76
CA GLU A 380 5.77 -11.46 -3.74
C GLU A 380 4.98 -10.17 -3.97
N GLU A 381 4.65 -9.45 -2.89
CA GLU A 381 3.96 -8.15 -3.01
C GLU A 381 4.86 -7.07 -3.62
N LEU A 382 6.16 -7.12 -3.35
CA LEU A 382 7.12 -6.23 -4.02
C LEU A 382 7.20 -6.52 -5.53
N ILE A 383 7.22 -7.79 -5.94
CA ILE A 383 7.21 -8.18 -7.36
C ILE A 383 5.92 -7.69 -8.01
N ARG A 384 4.75 -7.96 -7.40
CA ARG A 384 3.47 -7.46 -7.90
C ARG A 384 3.44 -5.94 -8.04
N ARG A 385 4.00 -5.24 -7.05
CA ARG A 385 4.15 -3.79 -7.09
C ARG A 385 5.01 -3.36 -8.29
N ASN A 386 6.16 -3.99 -8.51
CA ASN A 386 7.09 -3.62 -9.57
C ASN A 386 6.52 -3.92 -10.98
N ASP A 387 5.67 -4.95 -11.10
CA ASP A 387 4.98 -5.28 -12.35
C ASP A 387 3.85 -4.29 -12.69
N ASN A 388 3.20 -3.72 -11.67
CA ASN A 388 2.00 -2.90 -11.84
C ASN A 388 2.22 -1.39 -11.68
N LEU A 389 3.31 -0.97 -11.04
CA LEU A 389 3.60 0.43 -10.76
C LEU A 389 4.96 0.85 -11.35
N PRO A 390 5.09 2.10 -11.79
CA PRO A 390 6.36 2.62 -12.25
C PRO A 390 7.40 2.61 -11.11
N PRO A 391 8.71 2.71 -11.44
CA PRO A 391 9.77 2.87 -10.45
C PRO A 391 9.44 3.97 -9.46
N THR A 392 9.71 3.75 -8.18
CA THR A 392 9.41 4.71 -7.12
C THR A 392 10.24 5.96 -7.29
N LYS A 393 9.60 7.09 -7.10
CA LYS A 393 10.21 8.41 -7.18
C LYS A 393 10.29 8.98 -5.77
N VAL A 394 11.35 9.71 -5.48
CA VAL A 394 11.46 10.43 -4.20
C VAL A 394 10.50 11.62 -4.18
N VAL A 395 9.94 11.87 -3.03
CA VAL A 395 8.87 12.84 -2.80
C VAL A 395 9.41 14.28 -2.67
N GLU A 396 8.96 15.25 -3.50
CA GLU A 396 9.11 16.68 -3.19
C GLU A 396 7.92 17.14 -2.35
N ILE A 397 8.16 17.51 -1.11
CA ILE A 397 7.18 18.31 -0.38
C ILE A 397 7.37 19.75 -0.84
N THR A 398 6.50 20.21 -1.76
CA THR A 398 6.32 21.65 -1.94
C THR A 398 5.84 22.19 -0.60
N ASN A 399 6.63 23.10 0.00
CA ASN A 399 6.26 23.78 1.24
C ASN A 399 4.79 24.20 1.15
N MET A 400 3.95 23.63 2.00
CA MET A 400 2.62 24.17 2.20
C MET A 400 2.82 25.62 2.62
N VAL A 401 2.34 26.55 1.80
CA VAL A 401 2.19 27.96 2.15
C VAL A 401 1.47 27.98 3.49
N GLY A 402 2.15 28.45 4.52
CA GLY A 402 1.66 28.44 5.88
C GLY A 402 0.24 28.96 5.97
N CYS A 403 -0.56 28.39 6.84
CA CYS A 403 -1.86 28.92 7.23
C CYS A 403 -1.75 30.42 7.45
N SER A 404 -2.20 31.22 6.50
CA SER A 404 -2.40 32.63 6.71
C SER A 404 -3.50 32.76 7.77
N ALA A 405 -3.10 33.18 8.96
CA ALA A 405 -4.01 33.50 10.04
C ALA A 405 -5.14 34.39 9.47
N VAL A 406 -6.36 33.93 9.60
CA VAL A 406 -7.55 34.73 9.32
C VAL A 406 -7.45 35.96 10.23
N LYS A 407 -7.14 37.10 9.62
CA LYS A 407 -7.30 38.39 10.30
C LYS A 407 -8.79 38.61 10.55
N LYS A 408 -9.11 38.78 11.82
CA LYS A 408 -10.44 39.24 12.25
C LYS A 408 -10.79 40.60 11.64
#